data_71289a971be2a6455bb72f6d94caa4cc
#
_entry.id   71289a971be2a6455bb72f6d94caa4cc
#
_cell.length_a   1.000
_cell.length_b   1.000
_cell.length_c   1.000
_cell.angle_alpha   90.00
_cell.angle_beta   90.00
_cell.angle_gamma   90.00
#
_symmetry.space_group_name_H-M   'P 1'
#
loop_
_entity.id
_entity.type
_entity.pdbx_description
1 polymer ?
#
loop_
_entity_poly.entity_id
_entity_poly.type
_entity_poly.pdbx_seq_one_letter_code
_entity_poly.pdbx_strand_id
1 'polypeptide(L)'
;MARGRSVVRPGRTFGDGSAGEGIPDIPARLSVMAFRLGNLNDGRAVLMDNGLVAPVDGATARWWDLSRLTDGRLADPMDALADLTSLHALTDEMGIPAGEADGSVALDGLGPAVPRPQKVFGIGLNYLAHIDEMHRAPSTAPVIFTKFPSCLVGPADDVVVVGDRTDYEVELVIVVGRRCRDLDESDVWDAVAGVTVGQDISERALQMASEPAQFNLGKSYDTFGPIGPNVVSVDLLHERDDLLLGCLVDGEVRQDSRTSRMMLGVRQLVAYLSAVCTLEPGDLVFTGTPAGVGYAQDRCLRRGQRIESHIDGVGHMVNNCI
;
A
#
# COMPACT_ATOMS: atom_id res chain seq x y z
N MET A 1 -22.74 21.79 6.11
CA MET A 1 -21.66 22.27 7.02
C MET A 1 -21.28 21.09 7.92
N ALA A 2 -20.34 20.27 7.48
CA ALA A 2 -19.82 19.14 8.26
C ALA A 2 -18.77 19.69 9.23
N ARG A 3 -19.04 19.61 10.52
CA ARG A 3 -18.05 19.88 11.57
C ARG A 3 -17.04 18.74 11.57
N GLY A 4 -15.75 19.05 11.33
CA GLY A 4 -14.66 18.09 11.41
C GLY A 4 -14.70 17.34 12.74
N ARG A 5 -14.80 16.02 12.69
CA ARG A 5 -14.68 15.16 13.86
C ARG A 5 -13.20 15.08 14.21
N SER A 6 -12.82 15.62 15.35
CA SER A 6 -11.49 15.44 15.94
C SER A 6 -11.32 13.95 16.29
N VAL A 7 -10.32 13.30 15.68
CA VAL A 7 -9.89 11.96 16.05
C VAL A 7 -9.27 12.05 17.45
N VAL A 8 -9.75 11.21 18.39
CA VAL A 8 -9.17 11.13 19.73
C VAL A 8 -7.75 10.58 19.61
N ARG A 9 -6.74 11.45 19.78
CA ARG A 9 -5.33 11.01 19.90
C ARG A 9 -5.17 10.20 21.20
N PRO A 10 -4.37 9.12 21.22
CA PRO A 10 -4.02 8.45 22.46
C PRO A 10 -3.42 9.47 23.45
N GLY A 11 -4.00 9.59 24.64
CA GLY A 11 -3.68 10.64 25.59
C GLY A 11 -2.19 10.64 25.99
N ARG A 12 -1.54 11.81 25.91
CA ARG A 12 -0.24 12.05 26.52
C ARG A 12 -0.39 11.98 28.06
N THR A 13 0.03 10.86 28.65
CA THR A 13 0.39 10.79 30.07
C THR A 13 1.66 9.93 30.20
N PHE A 14 2.80 10.51 29.81
CA PHE A 14 4.10 10.07 30.27
C PHE A 14 4.90 11.30 30.68
N GLY A 15 5.44 11.23 31.91
CA GLY A 15 6.11 12.33 32.56
C GLY A 15 7.33 12.88 31.84
N ASP A 16 7.54 14.13 32.08
CA ASP A 16 8.69 14.95 31.75
C ASP A 16 9.99 14.22 32.07
N GLY A 17 10.84 14.02 31.06
CA GLY A 17 12.14 13.39 31.28
C GLY A 17 12.96 13.15 30.03
N SER A 18 13.90 14.05 29.77
CA SER A 18 15.04 14.01 28.85
C SER A 18 14.79 14.48 27.41
N ALA A 19 15.53 15.54 27.07
CA ALA A 19 15.73 16.04 25.72
C ALA A 19 16.31 14.93 24.83
N GLY A 20 15.46 14.38 23.96
CA GLY A 20 15.89 13.53 22.85
C GLY A 20 16.65 14.38 21.83
N GLU A 21 17.68 13.83 21.27
CA GLU A 21 18.44 14.41 20.17
C GLU A 21 17.45 14.86 19.08
N GLY A 22 17.54 16.15 18.71
CA GLY A 22 16.64 16.76 17.74
C GLY A 22 16.68 16.02 16.43
N ILE A 23 15.50 15.72 15.89
CA ILE A 23 15.34 15.28 14.50
C ILE A 23 16.00 16.36 13.64
N PRO A 24 16.92 15.99 12.73
CA PRO A 24 17.60 17.00 11.89
C PRO A 24 16.56 17.83 11.12
N ASP A 25 16.82 19.13 11.01
CA ASP A 25 16.00 20.08 10.27
C ASP A 25 15.65 19.54 8.88
N ILE A 26 14.36 19.56 8.56
CA ILE A 26 13.81 19.15 7.27
C ILE A 26 14.36 20.12 6.22
N PRO A 27 15.12 19.68 5.21
CA PRO A 27 15.48 20.55 4.11
C PRO A 27 14.20 21.03 3.41
N ALA A 28 14.18 22.30 3.04
CA ALA A 28 13.10 22.89 2.25
C ALA A 28 12.77 21.96 1.07
N ARG A 29 11.45 21.76 0.82
CA ARG A 29 10.85 20.92 -0.22
C ARG A 29 11.78 20.79 -1.44
N LEU A 30 12.34 19.59 -1.64
CA LEU A 30 13.07 19.25 -2.85
C LEU A 30 12.08 19.36 -4.03
N SER A 31 12.56 19.85 -5.16
CA SER A 31 11.81 19.88 -6.43
C SER A 31 11.18 18.51 -6.71
N VAL A 32 9.99 18.51 -7.35
CA VAL A 32 9.16 17.36 -7.76
C VAL A 32 9.87 16.00 -7.63
N MET A 33 9.35 15.16 -6.74
CA MET A 33 9.97 13.88 -6.33
C MET A 33 9.32 12.72 -7.09
N ALA A 34 9.43 12.69 -8.41
CA ALA A 34 8.75 11.74 -9.28
C ALA A 34 9.55 10.44 -9.46
N PHE A 35 8.98 9.28 -9.16
CA PHE A 35 9.52 7.96 -9.49
C PHE A 35 8.45 6.87 -9.50
N ARG A 36 8.74 5.77 -10.19
CA ARG A 36 8.07 4.47 -10.04
C ARG A 36 9.12 3.42 -9.72
N LEU A 37 9.15 2.97 -8.48
CA LEU A 37 10.11 1.98 -7.99
C LEU A 37 9.51 0.59 -8.08
N GLY A 38 10.12 -0.27 -8.90
CA GLY A 38 9.77 -1.68 -9.04
C GLY A 38 10.79 -2.60 -8.36
N ASN A 39 10.35 -3.83 -8.13
CA ASN A 39 11.15 -4.95 -7.65
C ASN A 39 11.04 -6.10 -8.65
N LEU A 40 12.12 -6.43 -9.36
CA LEU A 40 12.13 -7.59 -10.24
C LEU A 40 12.11 -8.90 -9.43
N ASN A 41 11.66 -10.00 -10.02
CA ASN A 41 11.62 -11.32 -9.35
C ASN A 41 12.99 -11.82 -8.87
N ASP A 42 14.08 -11.29 -9.39
CA ASP A 42 15.43 -11.58 -8.92
C ASP A 42 15.89 -10.66 -7.75
N GLY A 43 15.01 -9.78 -7.27
CA GLY A 43 15.25 -8.89 -6.14
C GLY A 43 15.88 -7.55 -6.50
N ARG A 44 16.15 -7.26 -7.79
CA ARG A 44 16.73 -5.99 -8.20
C ARG A 44 15.73 -4.84 -8.11
N ALA A 45 16.19 -3.73 -7.54
CA ALA A 45 15.47 -2.46 -7.58
C ALA A 45 15.60 -1.81 -8.95
N VAL A 46 14.49 -1.40 -9.52
CA VAL A 46 14.43 -0.74 -10.84
C VAL A 46 13.53 0.49 -10.80
N LEU A 47 13.88 1.51 -11.56
CA LEU A 47 12.94 2.54 -11.93
C LEU A 47 12.15 2.09 -13.15
N MET A 48 10.86 2.43 -13.20
CA MET A 48 9.95 1.98 -14.25
C MET A 48 9.24 3.17 -14.89
N ASP A 49 8.88 3.03 -16.17
CA ASP A 49 7.92 3.94 -16.79
C ASP A 49 6.47 3.59 -16.39
N ASN A 50 5.50 4.23 -17.02
CA ASN A 50 4.07 4.05 -16.70
C ASN A 50 3.39 2.88 -17.44
N GLY A 51 4.14 1.96 -18.03
CA GLY A 51 3.59 0.89 -18.88
C GLY A 51 2.63 -0.07 -18.18
N LEU A 52 2.66 -0.15 -16.83
CA LEU A 52 1.80 -1.03 -16.03
C LEU A 52 0.75 -0.26 -15.18
N VAL A 53 0.45 0.98 -15.53
CA VAL A 53 -0.56 1.78 -14.82
C VAL A 53 -1.99 1.40 -15.22
N ALA A 54 -2.22 1.00 -16.46
CA ALA A 54 -3.53 0.60 -16.98
C ALA A 54 -3.67 -0.93 -17.07
N PRO A 55 -4.86 -1.49 -16.81
CA PRO A 55 -5.13 -2.92 -16.93
C PRO A 55 -5.25 -3.32 -18.41
N VAL A 56 -4.11 -3.53 -19.06
CA VAL A 56 -4.01 -3.96 -20.47
C VAL A 56 -3.32 -5.31 -20.53
N ASP A 57 -3.97 -6.31 -21.11
CA ASP A 57 -3.37 -7.64 -21.30
C ASP A 57 -2.08 -7.55 -22.11
N GLY A 58 -1.03 -8.18 -21.60
CA GLY A 58 0.30 -8.15 -22.22
C GLY A 58 1.04 -6.82 -22.09
N ALA A 59 0.57 -5.89 -21.25
CA ALA A 59 1.27 -4.65 -20.96
C ALA A 59 2.65 -4.93 -20.37
N THR A 60 3.62 -4.10 -20.77
CA THR A 60 4.97 -4.12 -20.20
C THR A 60 5.41 -2.71 -19.86
N ALA A 61 6.26 -2.59 -18.83
CA ALA A 61 6.95 -1.35 -18.51
C ALA A 61 8.43 -1.46 -18.88
N ARG A 62 9.01 -0.37 -19.39
CA ARG A 62 10.46 -0.24 -19.50
C ARG A 62 11.03 -0.02 -18.11
N TRP A 63 12.24 -0.52 -17.89
CA TRP A 63 12.90 -0.35 -16.60
C TRP A 63 14.39 0.01 -16.73
N TRP A 64 14.93 0.64 -15.68
CA TRP A 64 16.32 1.06 -15.51
C TRP A 64 16.84 0.49 -14.20
N ASP A 65 17.97 -0.23 -14.26
CA ASP A 65 18.61 -0.89 -13.11
C ASP A 65 19.21 0.16 -12.16
N LEU A 66 18.71 0.22 -10.93
CA LEU A 66 19.19 1.16 -9.92
C LEU A 66 20.62 0.83 -9.46
N SER A 67 21.02 -0.44 -9.44
CA SER A 67 22.40 -0.83 -9.16
C SER A 67 23.37 -0.21 -10.17
N ARG A 68 23.03 -0.27 -11.45
CA ARG A 68 23.82 0.36 -12.52
C ARG A 68 23.85 1.89 -12.41
N LEU A 69 22.71 2.51 -12.13
CA LEU A 69 22.61 3.98 -12.05
C LEU A 69 23.31 4.57 -10.82
N THR A 70 23.57 3.77 -9.80
CA THR A 70 24.09 4.23 -8.49
C THR A 70 25.37 3.54 -8.03
N ASP A 71 26.08 2.88 -8.95
CA ASP A 71 27.28 2.11 -8.61
C ASP A 71 27.05 1.12 -7.44
N GLY A 72 25.92 0.42 -7.48
CA GLY A 72 25.53 -0.63 -6.52
C GLY A 72 24.89 -0.14 -5.22
N ARG A 73 24.71 1.17 -5.00
CA ARG A 73 24.16 1.68 -3.72
C ARG A 73 22.68 1.40 -3.52
N LEU A 74 21.87 1.47 -4.58
CA LEU A 74 20.42 1.27 -4.53
C LEU A 74 20.02 -0.01 -5.28
N ALA A 75 20.76 -1.10 -5.06
CA ALA A 75 20.52 -2.36 -5.75
C ALA A 75 19.23 -3.08 -5.30
N ASP A 76 18.78 -2.79 -4.07
CA ASP A 76 17.62 -3.39 -3.42
C ASP A 76 16.52 -2.35 -3.23
N PRO A 77 15.22 -2.70 -3.39
CA PRO A 77 14.12 -1.76 -3.17
C PRO A 77 14.08 -1.13 -1.77
N MET A 78 14.52 -1.84 -0.73
CA MET A 78 14.55 -1.29 0.63
C MET A 78 15.65 -0.24 0.78
N ASP A 79 16.81 -0.43 0.13
CA ASP A 79 17.88 0.59 0.09
C ASP A 79 17.39 1.85 -0.66
N ALA A 80 16.67 1.67 -1.77
CA ALA A 80 16.09 2.77 -2.53
C ALA A 80 15.05 3.56 -1.71
N LEU A 81 14.20 2.87 -0.94
CA LEU A 81 13.22 3.50 -0.05
C LEU A 81 13.88 4.19 1.15
N ALA A 82 15.04 3.73 1.59
CA ALA A 82 15.80 4.36 2.66
C ALA A 82 16.57 5.62 2.21
N ASP A 83 16.84 5.79 0.91
CA ASP A 83 17.55 6.94 0.33
C ASP A 83 16.77 7.58 -0.84
N LEU A 84 15.61 8.11 -0.52
CA LEU A 84 14.75 8.79 -1.51
C LEU A 84 15.46 9.99 -2.17
N THR A 85 16.37 10.65 -1.47
CA THR A 85 17.13 11.78 -2.05
C THR A 85 17.96 11.34 -3.24
N SER A 86 18.70 10.25 -3.10
CA SER A 86 19.45 9.68 -4.22
C SER A 86 18.55 9.16 -5.32
N LEU A 87 17.41 8.55 -4.97
CA LEU A 87 16.42 8.03 -5.93
C LEU A 87 15.84 9.16 -6.80
N HIS A 88 15.43 10.26 -6.17
CA HIS A 88 14.88 11.42 -6.88
C HIS A 88 15.87 12.14 -7.80
N ALA A 89 17.15 12.12 -7.44
CA ALA A 89 18.19 12.73 -8.27
C ALA A 89 18.40 12.02 -9.62
N LEU A 90 17.85 10.81 -9.78
CA LEU A 90 18.00 10.00 -10.98
C LEU A 90 16.89 10.22 -12.02
N THR A 91 15.81 10.90 -11.66
CA THR A 91 14.59 10.99 -12.48
C THR A 91 14.25 12.42 -12.87
N ASP A 92 13.51 12.57 -13.97
CA ASP A 92 12.85 13.81 -14.39
C ASP A 92 11.47 14.00 -13.71
N GLU A 93 10.74 15.02 -14.10
CA GLU A 93 9.39 15.33 -13.59
C GLU A 93 8.35 14.22 -13.88
N MET A 94 8.62 13.34 -14.84
CA MET A 94 7.78 12.20 -15.19
C MET A 94 8.20 10.91 -14.47
N GLY A 95 9.23 10.97 -13.64
CA GLY A 95 9.80 9.84 -12.92
C GLY A 95 10.64 8.91 -13.80
N ILE A 96 11.17 9.40 -14.90
CA ILE A 96 11.93 8.62 -15.88
C ILE A 96 13.42 8.98 -15.80
N PRO A 97 14.33 8.00 -15.66
CA PRO A 97 15.76 8.23 -15.75
C PRO A 97 16.21 8.66 -17.13
N ALA A 98 17.32 9.41 -17.18
CA ALA A 98 17.97 9.72 -18.45
C ALA A 98 18.59 8.47 -19.10
N GLY A 99 18.58 8.41 -20.43
CA GLY A 99 19.19 7.33 -21.21
C GLY A 99 18.26 6.19 -21.57
N GLU A 100 18.85 5.18 -22.22
CA GLU A 100 18.09 4.00 -22.68
C GLU A 100 17.73 3.08 -21.52
N ALA A 101 16.55 2.46 -21.60
CA ALA A 101 16.12 1.45 -20.65
C ALA A 101 16.99 0.19 -20.74
N ASP A 102 17.19 -0.48 -19.61
CA ASP A 102 17.92 -1.75 -19.53
C ASP A 102 17.07 -2.93 -20.01
N GLY A 103 15.74 -2.77 -20.02
CA GLY A 103 14.83 -3.81 -20.48
C GLY A 103 13.36 -3.43 -20.40
N SER A 104 12.54 -4.44 -20.53
CA SER A 104 11.08 -4.37 -20.36
C SER A 104 10.60 -5.54 -19.52
N VAL A 105 9.57 -5.32 -18.71
CA VAL A 105 9.02 -6.32 -17.79
C VAL A 105 7.49 -6.30 -17.83
N ALA A 106 6.88 -7.48 -17.81
CA ALA A 106 5.44 -7.66 -17.56
C ALA A 106 5.18 -7.90 -16.06
N LEU A 107 3.91 -7.98 -15.65
CA LEU A 107 3.53 -8.15 -14.25
C LEU A 107 4.17 -9.39 -13.59
N ASP A 108 4.24 -10.51 -14.32
CA ASP A 108 4.81 -11.78 -13.86
C ASP A 108 6.33 -11.77 -13.67
N GLY A 109 7.00 -10.74 -14.16
CA GLY A 109 8.43 -10.48 -13.92
C GLY A 109 8.71 -9.67 -12.65
N LEU A 110 7.66 -9.28 -11.90
CA LEU A 110 7.77 -8.42 -10.72
C LEU A 110 7.44 -9.20 -9.44
N GLY A 111 8.27 -9.03 -8.42
CA GLY A 111 8.00 -9.41 -7.04
C GLY A 111 7.21 -8.32 -6.29
N PRO A 112 6.96 -8.52 -4.98
CA PRO A 112 6.27 -7.52 -4.17
C PRO A 112 7.01 -6.18 -4.21
N ALA A 113 6.28 -5.08 -4.44
CA ALA A 113 6.87 -3.75 -4.62
C ALA A 113 7.73 -3.31 -3.42
N VAL A 114 7.39 -3.77 -2.22
CA VAL A 114 8.17 -3.61 -0.99
C VAL A 114 8.39 -4.99 -0.37
N PRO A 115 9.56 -5.62 -0.60
CA PRO A 115 9.74 -7.05 -0.28
C PRO A 115 9.92 -7.36 1.20
N ARG A 116 10.44 -6.43 2.01
CA ARG A 116 10.81 -6.68 3.41
C ARG A 116 10.47 -5.50 4.34
N PRO A 117 9.18 -5.08 4.43
CA PRO A 117 8.80 -4.06 5.39
C PRO A 117 9.03 -4.55 6.82
N GLN A 118 9.37 -3.63 7.74
CA GLN A 118 9.45 -3.97 9.16
C GLN A 118 8.06 -4.12 9.78
N LYS A 119 7.10 -3.30 9.34
CA LYS A 119 5.71 -3.30 9.82
C LYS A 119 4.75 -3.24 8.63
N VAL A 120 3.68 -4.02 8.74
CA VAL A 120 2.54 -3.96 7.82
C VAL A 120 1.29 -3.74 8.64
N PHE A 121 0.77 -2.52 8.60
CA PHE A 121 -0.49 -2.16 9.23
C PHE A 121 -1.65 -2.39 8.27
N GLY A 122 -2.79 -2.83 8.80
CA GLY A 122 -4.05 -2.85 8.11
C GLY A 122 -5.11 -2.06 8.88
N ILE A 123 -5.98 -1.38 8.14
CA ILE A 123 -7.04 -0.54 8.71
C ILE A 123 -8.40 -1.15 8.37
N GLY A 124 -9.03 -1.74 9.36
CA GLY A 124 -10.38 -2.30 9.19
C GLY A 124 -11.46 -1.22 9.22
N LEU A 125 -12.56 -1.46 8.47
CA LEU A 125 -13.78 -0.66 8.52
C LEU A 125 -13.56 0.84 8.26
N ASN A 126 -12.78 1.18 7.25
CA ASN A 126 -12.43 2.58 6.92
C ASN A 126 -13.27 3.21 5.81
N TYR A 127 -14.32 2.54 5.32
CA TYR A 127 -15.28 3.08 4.36
C TYR A 127 -16.69 2.93 4.91
N LEU A 128 -17.48 4.01 4.92
CA LEU A 128 -18.86 3.97 5.47
C LEU A 128 -19.72 2.90 4.78
N ALA A 129 -19.65 2.80 3.46
CA ALA A 129 -20.42 1.80 2.72
C ALA A 129 -20.02 0.36 3.11
N HIS A 130 -18.74 0.11 3.41
CA HIS A 130 -18.27 -1.19 3.89
C HIS A 130 -18.74 -1.47 5.32
N ILE A 131 -18.76 -0.46 6.20
CA ILE A 131 -19.27 -0.58 7.57
C ILE A 131 -20.77 -0.95 7.54
N ASP A 132 -21.55 -0.28 6.70
CA ASP A 132 -22.97 -0.55 6.51
C ASP A 132 -23.22 -1.96 5.96
N GLU A 133 -22.42 -2.39 4.96
CA GLU A 133 -22.46 -3.73 4.37
C GLU A 133 -22.18 -4.82 5.42
N MET A 134 -21.24 -4.57 6.32
CA MET A 134 -20.85 -5.50 7.41
C MET A 134 -21.77 -5.41 8.63
N HIS A 135 -22.82 -4.59 8.59
CA HIS A 135 -23.76 -4.36 9.69
C HIS A 135 -23.06 -3.96 11.01
N ARG A 136 -22.03 -3.10 10.91
CA ARG A 136 -21.26 -2.60 12.06
C ARG A 136 -21.57 -1.15 12.35
N ALA A 137 -21.36 -0.73 13.58
CA ALA A 137 -21.39 0.68 13.94
C ALA A 137 -20.03 1.34 13.61
N PRO A 138 -20.03 2.59 13.08
CA PRO A 138 -18.81 3.34 12.89
C PRO A 138 -18.04 3.51 14.21
N SER A 139 -16.74 3.22 14.20
CA SER A 139 -15.86 3.44 15.36
C SER A 139 -15.38 4.90 15.40
N THR A 140 -15.09 5.40 16.62
CA THR A 140 -14.47 6.72 16.82
C THR A 140 -12.94 6.67 16.70
N ALA A 141 -12.34 5.47 16.72
CA ALA A 141 -10.92 5.24 16.52
C ALA A 141 -10.73 4.24 15.37
N PRO A 142 -9.60 4.30 14.64
CA PRO A 142 -9.33 3.32 13.60
C PRO A 142 -9.23 1.90 14.18
N VAL A 143 -9.80 0.93 13.47
CA VAL A 143 -9.60 -0.49 13.78
C VAL A 143 -8.29 -0.91 13.15
N ILE A 144 -7.23 -1.06 13.93
CA ILE A 144 -5.89 -1.38 13.44
C ILE A 144 -5.57 -2.84 13.73
N PHE A 145 -5.04 -3.51 12.71
CA PHE A 145 -4.46 -4.85 12.81
C PHE A 145 -3.11 -4.87 12.08
N THR A 146 -2.41 -5.99 12.12
CA THR A 146 -1.15 -6.20 11.40
C THR A 146 -1.26 -7.38 10.47
N LYS A 147 -0.58 -7.30 9.34
CA LYS A 147 -0.26 -8.46 8.48
C LYS A 147 1.19 -8.82 8.70
N PHE A 148 1.50 -10.10 8.70
CA PHE A 148 2.91 -10.52 8.75
C PHE A 148 3.57 -10.35 7.39
N PRO A 149 4.80 -9.79 7.32
CA PRO A 149 5.48 -9.57 6.04
C PRO A 149 5.61 -10.80 5.16
N SER A 150 5.60 -12.00 5.73
CA SER A 150 5.64 -13.28 5.00
C SER A 150 4.43 -13.52 4.09
N CYS A 151 3.33 -12.78 4.26
CA CYS A 151 2.18 -12.90 3.38
C CYS A 151 2.32 -12.11 2.07
N LEU A 152 3.32 -11.21 1.97
CA LEU A 152 3.47 -10.33 0.82
C LEU A 152 3.99 -11.10 -0.40
N VAL A 153 3.34 -10.88 -1.53
CA VAL A 153 3.67 -11.46 -2.82
C VAL A 153 3.54 -10.42 -3.93
N GLY A 154 4.05 -10.73 -5.11
CA GLY A 154 4.06 -9.83 -6.26
C GLY A 154 2.69 -9.63 -6.93
N PRO A 155 2.63 -8.71 -7.89
CA PRO A 155 1.38 -8.27 -8.52
C PRO A 155 0.73 -9.34 -9.42
N ALA A 156 1.46 -10.40 -9.77
CA ALA A 156 0.96 -11.50 -10.59
C ALA A 156 1.10 -12.88 -9.92
N ASP A 157 1.53 -12.91 -8.66
CA ASP A 157 1.65 -14.16 -7.92
C ASP A 157 0.27 -14.76 -7.61
N ASP A 158 0.23 -16.08 -7.51
CA ASP A 158 -1.00 -16.80 -7.18
C ASP A 158 -1.43 -16.57 -5.73
N VAL A 159 -2.74 -16.51 -5.50
CA VAL A 159 -3.37 -16.47 -4.18
C VAL A 159 -3.90 -17.85 -3.82
N VAL A 160 -3.42 -18.41 -2.71
CA VAL A 160 -3.87 -19.72 -2.22
C VAL A 160 -5.24 -19.58 -1.54
N VAL A 161 -6.26 -20.26 -2.08
CA VAL A 161 -7.57 -20.36 -1.42
C VAL A 161 -7.50 -21.43 -0.33
N VAL A 162 -7.48 -20.99 0.93
CA VAL A 162 -7.27 -21.88 2.09
C VAL A 162 -8.56 -22.44 2.67
N GLY A 163 -9.72 -21.84 2.33
CA GLY A 163 -11.02 -22.29 2.81
C GLY A 163 -12.17 -21.65 2.05
N ASP A 164 -13.39 -22.06 2.38
CA ASP A 164 -14.62 -21.59 1.71
C ASP A 164 -14.93 -20.10 1.96
N ARG A 165 -14.18 -19.46 2.86
CA ARG A 165 -14.37 -18.05 3.26
C ARG A 165 -13.13 -17.20 3.00
N THR A 166 -12.28 -17.60 2.05
CA THR A 166 -11.20 -16.77 1.52
C THR A 166 -11.80 -15.62 0.70
N ASP A 167 -11.45 -14.38 1.01
CA ASP A 167 -12.10 -13.18 0.49
C ASP A 167 -11.09 -12.15 0.01
N TYR A 168 -11.51 -11.22 -0.84
CA TYR A 168 -10.72 -10.16 -1.46
C TYR A 168 -11.05 -8.80 -0.86
N GLU A 169 -10.06 -7.91 -0.81
CA GLU A 169 -10.17 -6.53 -0.36
C GLU A 169 -9.14 -5.66 -1.11
N VAL A 170 -9.56 -4.96 -2.17
CA VAL A 170 -8.66 -4.01 -2.85
C VAL A 170 -8.43 -2.78 -1.98
N GLU A 171 -7.16 -2.36 -1.84
CA GLU A 171 -6.76 -1.26 -0.98
C GLU A 171 -5.67 -0.39 -1.59
N LEU A 172 -5.72 0.90 -1.32
CA LEU A 172 -4.56 1.76 -1.43
C LEU A 172 -3.57 1.38 -0.32
N VAL A 173 -2.31 1.16 -0.69
CA VAL A 173 -1.25 0.87 0.29
C VAL A 173 -0.25 2.03 0.31
N ILE A 174 -0.09 2.64 1.48
CA ILE A 174 0.89 3.70 1.70
C ILE A 174 2.24 3.08 2.02
N VAL A 175 3.29 3.62 1.41
CA VAL A 175 4.69 3.25 1.67
C VAL A 175 5.38 4.40 2.40
N VAL A 176 5.83 4.17 3.62
CA VAL A 176 6.56 5.16 4.42
C VAL A 176 7.93 5.41 3.78
N GLY A 177 8.33 6.66 3.68
CA GLY A 177 9.56 7.10 2.99
C GLY A 177 10.67 7.60 3.90
N ARG A 178 10.34 7.95 5.14
CA ARG A 178 11.35 8.37 6.12
C ARG A 178 10.97 7.95 7.53
N ARG A 179 11.99 7.77 8.36
CA ARG A 179 11.77 7.55 9.80
C ARG A 179 11.02 8.72 10.40
N CYS A 180 9.90 8.45 11.07
CA CYS A 180 9.08 9.50 11.66
C CYS A 180 8.33 9.02 12.91
N ARG A 181 8.03 10.00 13.77
CA ARG A 181 7.30 9.81 15.03
C ARG A 181 6.51 11.09 15.33
N ASP A 182 5.31 10.96 15.91
CA ASP A 182 4.46 12.08 16.33
C ASP A 182 4.22 13.14 15.24
N LEU A 183 3.97 12.69 13.98
CA LEU A 183 3.70 13.59 12.86
C LEU A 183 2.41 14.38 13.04
N ASP A 184 2.43 15.65 12.68
CA ASP A 184 1.21 16.38 12.40
C ASP A 184 0.63 15.98 11.02
N GLU A 185 -0.70 16.05 10.88
CA GLU A 185 -1.37 15.66 9.61
C GLU A 185 -0.85 16.47 8.39
N SER A 186 -0.40 17.72 8.59
CA SER A 186 0.19 18.55 7.53
C SER A 186 1.47 17.94 6.94
N ASP A 187 2.25 17.23 7.76
CA ASP A 187 3.61 16.78 7.42
C ASP A 187 3.64 15.33 6.91
N VAL A 188 2.48 14.68 6.88
CA VAL A 188 2.37 13.25 6.53
C VAL A 188 2.86 12.97 5.12
N TRP A 189 2.43 13.75 4.13
CA TRP A 189 2.84 13.50 2.75
C TRP A 189 4.34 13.66 2.51
N ASP A 190 5.02 14.47 3.32
CA ASP A 190 6.49 14.58 3.29
C ASP A 190 7.20 13.36 3.93
N ALA A 191 6.45 12.51 4.62
CA ALA A 191 6.95 11.27 5.22
C ALA A 191 6.61 10.02 4.38
N VAL A 192 5.81 10.16 3.33
CA VAL A 192 5.37 9.08 2.45
C VAL A 192 6.25 9.04 1.20
N ALA A 193 6.86 7.88 0.92
CA ALA A 193 7.61 7.65 -0.32
C ALA A 193 6.69 7.61 -1.53
N GLY A 194 5.57 6.92 -1.38
CA GLY A 194 4.62 6.69 -2.45
C GLY A 194 3.49 5.78 -2.05
N VAL A 195 2.77 5.31 -3.05
CA VAL A 195 1.64 4.41 -2.89
C VAL A 195 1.76 3.23 -3.85
N THR A 196 1.08 2.12 -3.51
CA THR A 196 0.96 0.95 -4.39
C THR A 196 -0.44 0.35 -4.27
N VAL A 197 -0.80 -0.53 -5.21
CA VAL A 197 -2.03 -1.33 -5.12
C VAL A 197 -1.80 -2.49 -4.17
N GLY A 198 -2.79 -2.84 -3.35
CA GLY A 198 -2.75 -4.03 -2.50
C GLY A 198 -4.05 -4.82 -2.52
N GLN A 199 -3.92 -6.09 -2.19
CA GLN A 199 -5.04 -6.97 -1.82
C GLN A 199 -4.85 -7.45 -0.39
N ASP A 200 -5.79 -7.10 0.50
CA ASP A 200 -5.83 -7.60 1.87
C ASP A 200 -6.66 -8.89 1.93
N ILE A 201 -6.12 -9.95 1.30
CA ILE A 201 -6.78 -11.25 1.28
C ILE A 201 -7.04 -11.72 2.71
N SER A 202 -8.25 -12.25 2.94
CA SER A 202 -8.76 -12.55 4.27
C SER A 202 -9.39 -13.95 4.31
N GLU A 203 -9.03 -14.77 5.28
CA GLU A 203 -9.81 -15.97 5.63
C GLU A 203 -10.78 -15.59 6.76
N ARG A 204 -12.05 -15.44 6.40
CA ARG A 204 -13.08 -14.88 7.29
C ARG A 204 -13.43 -15.78 8.47
N ALA A 205 -13.33 -17.11 8.31
CA ALA A 205 -13.62 -18.02 9.40
C ALA A 205 -12.58 -17.88 10.52
N LEU A 206 -11.28 -17.80 10.17
CA LEU A 206 -10.23 -17.56 11.17
C LEU A 206 -10.30 -16.14 11.74
N GLN A 207 -10.57 -15.13 10.90
CA GLN A 207 -10.72 -13.73 11.32
C GLN A 207 -11.80 -13.57 12.41
N MET A 208 -12.89 -14.33 12.30
CA MET A 208 -14.07 -14.26 13.19
C MET A 208 -14.12 -15.40 14.22
N ALA A 209 -13.06 -16.19 14.36
CA ALA A 209 -13.05 -17.39 15.23
C ALA A 209 -13.09 -17.07 16.73
N SER A 210 -12.73 -15.85 17.12
CA SER A 210 -12.71 -15.41 18.51
C SER A 210 -13.63 -14.20 18.76
N GLU A 211 -13.98 -13.96 20.02
CA GLU A 211 -14.72 -12.76 20.42
C GLU A 211 -13.94 -12.04 21.54
N PRO A 212 -13.46 -10.79 21.29
CA PRO A 212 -13.56 -10.03 20.05
C PRO A 212 -12.79 -10.67 18.88
N ALA A 213 -13.23 -10.43 17.65
CA ALA A 213 -12.59 -10.95 16.45
C ALA A 213 -11.13 -10.50 16.36
N GLN A 214 -10.24 -11.41 15.91
CA GLN A 214 -8.81 -11.18 15.74
C GLN A 214 -8.41 -11.29 14.27
N PHE A 215 -7.95 -10.17 13.70
CA PHE A 215 -7.75 -10.07 12.24
C PHE A 215 -6.41 -10.60 11.76
N ASN A 216 -5.35 -10.45 12.59
CA ASN A 216 -3.97 -10.62 12.17
C ASN A 216 -3.69 -11.94 11.44
N LEU A 217 -4.00 -13.08 12.05
CA LEU A 217 -3.74 -14.40 11.46
C LEU A 217 -4.61 -14.68 10.24
N GLY A 218 -5.89 -14.33 10.29
CA GLY A 218 -6.83 -14.52 9.19
C GLY A 218 -6.48 -13.72 7.92
N LYS A 219 -5.59 -12.74 8.05
CA LYS A 219 -5.10 -11.87 6.97
C LYS A 219 -3.61 -12.07 6.66
N SER A 220 -2.97 -13.10 7.22
CA SER A 220 -1.52 -13.31 7.12
C SER A 220 -1.10 -14.71 6.65
N TYR A 221 -2.00 -15.49 6.05
CA TYR A 221 -1.56 -16.68 5.32
C TYR A 221 -0.57 -16.31 4.23
N ASP A 222 0.33 -17.19 3.87
CA ASP A 222 1.20 -17.01 2.72
C ASP A 222 0.34 -16.64 1.50
N THR A 223 0.81 -15.69 0.68
CA THR A 223 0.11 -15.11 -0.48
C THR A 223 -1.07 -14.17 -0.20
N PHE A 224 -1.40 -13.87 1.07
CA PHE A 224 -2.55 -13.02 1.42
C PHE A 224 -2.29 -11.52 1.33
N GLY A 225 -1.15 -11.11 0.82
CA GLY A 225 -0.76 -9.72 0.65
C GLY A 225 -0.16 -9.42 -0.73
N PRO A 226 -0.85 -9.68 -1.87
CA PRO A 226 -0.38 -9.17 -3.14
C PRO A 226 -0.22 -7.65 -3.10
N ILE A 227 0.96 -7.13 -3.51
CA ILE A 227 1.25 -5.70 -3.64
C ILE A 227 2.05 -5.40 -4.90
N GLY A 228 1.73 -4.30 -5.57
CA GLY A 228 2.45 -3.88 -6.77
C GLY A 228 1.61 -3.02 -7.71
N PRO A 229 2.05 -2.87 -8.97
CA PRO A 229 3.27 -3.42 -9.58
C PRO A 229 4.54 -2.68 -9.16
N ASN A 230 4.41 -1.46 -8.66
CA ASN A 230 5.51 -0.58 -8.24
C ASN A 230 5.05 0.35 -7.12
N VAL A 231 5.99 1.03 -6.47
CA VAL A 231 5.72 2.19 -5.60
C VAL A 231 5.73 3.43 -6.48
N VAL A 232 4.60 4.12 -6.55
CA VAL A 232 4.44 5.39 -7.28
C VAL A 232 4.59 6.53 -6.30
N SER A 233 5.55 7.41 -6.53
CA SER A 233 5.76 8.61 -5.69
C SER A 233 4.53 9.52 -5.71
N VAL A 234 4.30 10.20 -4.59
CA VAL A 234 3.10 11.04 -4.41
C VAL A 234 3.01 12.21 -5.39
N ASP A 235 4.13 12.68 -5.93
CA ASP A 235 4.18 13.79 -6.87
C ASP A 235 3.72 13.41 -8.29
N LEU A 236 3.66 12.13 -8.61
CA LEU A 236 3.07 11.62 -9.84
C LEU A 236 1.54 11.48 -9.77
N LEU A 237 0.95 11.65 -8.59
CA LEU A 237 -0.50 11.52 -8.39
C LEU A 237 -1.17 12.89 -8.47
N HIS A 238 -2.03 13.09 -9.47
CA HIS A 238 -2.71 14.36 -9.70
C HIS A 238 -3.62 14.74 -8.54
N GLU A 239 -4.41 13.76 -8.06
CA GLU A 239 -5.38 13.90 -6.95
C GLU A 239 -5.13 12.81 -5.90
N ARG A 240 -3.97 12.92 -5.21
CA ARG A 240 -3.48 11.87 -4.28
C ARG A 240 -4.45 11.48 -3.16
N ASP A 241 -5.40 12.35 -2.83
CA ASP A 241 -6.44 12.10 -1.83
C ASP A 241 -7.75 11.56 -2.43
N ASP A 242 -7.86 11.48 -3.79
CA ASP A 242 -9.08 11.06 -4.49
C ASP A 242 -8.77 10.18 -5.72
N LEU A 243 -8.29 8.96 -5.49
CA LEU A 243 -7.97 7.98 -6.51
C LEU A 243 -9.13 7.00 -6.70
N LEU A 244 -9.46 6.67 -7.96
CA LEU A 244 -10.38 5.57 -8.26
C LEU A 244 -9.69 4.24 -7.94
N LEU A 245 -10.39 3.32 -7.27
CA LEU A 245 -9.91 1.97 -7.02
C LEU A 245 -11.01 0.95 -7.28
N GLY A 246 -10.63 -0.22 -7.80
CA GLY A 246 -11.58 -1.28 -8.10
C GLY A 246 -10.99 -2.67 -8.09
N CYS A 247 -11.88 -3.64 -7.91
CA CYS A 247 -11.58 -5.06 -7.95
C CYS A 247 -12.60 -5.78 -8.84
N LEU A 248 -12.10 -6.64 -9.72
CA LEU A 248 -12.91 -7.56 -10.50
C LEU A 248 -12.53 -9.00 -10.13
N VAL A 249 -13.52 -9.90 -10.17
CA VAL A 249 -13.28 -11.35 -10.05
C VAL A 249 -13.92 -12.00 -11.27
N ASP A 250 -13.12 -12.70 -12.08
CA ASP A 250 -13.52 -13.29 -13.36
C ASP A 250 -14.18 -12.27 -14.32
N GLY A 251 -13.65 -11.04 -14.35
CA GLY A 251 -14.17 -9.93 -15.17
C GLY A 251 -15.44 -9.28 -14.64
N GLU A 252 -16.01 -9.75 -13.52
CA GLU A 252 -17.16 -9.12 -12.88
C GLU A 252 -16.70 -8.09 -11.84
N VAL A 253 -17.17 -6.86 -11.96
CA VAL A 253 -16.87 -5.78 -10.99
C VAL A 253 -17.43 -6.15 -9.61
N ARG A 254 -16.55 -6.21 -8.62
CA ARG A 254 -16.88 -6.51 -7.22
C ARG A 254 -16.78 -5.28 -6.34
N GLN A 255 -15.73 -4.50 -6.52
CA GLN A 255 -15.51 -3.27 -5.78
C GLN A 255 -15.25 -2.14 -6.78
N ASP A 256 -15.86 -0.98 -6.57
CA ASP A 256 -15.70 0.24 -7.36
C ASP A 256 -15.92 1.44 -6.43
N SER A 257 -14.88 2.21 -6.18
CA SER A 257 -14.94 3.32 -5.23
C SER A 257 -13.81 4.33 -5.46
N ARG A 258 -13.71 5.30 -4.53
CA ARG A 258 -12.66 6.30 -4.52
C ARG A 258 -12.05 6.42 -3.13
N THR A 259 -10.76 6.74 -3.05
CA THR A 259 -10.05 6.89 -1.77
C THR A 259 -10.57 8.07 -0.95
N SER A 260 -11.16 9.09 -1.57
CA SER A 260 -11.84 10.20 -0.89
C SER A 260 -13.06 9.77 -0.06
N ARG A 261 -13.56 8.54 -0.24
CA ARG A 261 -14.67 7.97 0.56
C ARG A 261 -14.21 7.27 1.84
N MET A 262 -12.89 7.26 2.12
CA MET A 262 -12.37 6.79 3.41
C MET A 262 -12.92 7.65 4.55
N MET A 263 -13.20 7.03 5.68
CA MET A 263 -13.57 7.74 6.92
C MET A 263 -12.40 8.51 7.51
N LEU A 264 -11.23 7.89 7.50
CA LEU A 264 -9.96 8.46 7.90
C LEU A 264 -9.04 8.42 6.68
N GLY A 265 -8.71 9.60 6.16
CA GLY A 265 -7.80 9.71 5.03
C GLY A 265 -6.34 9.41 5.41
N VAL A 266 -5.49 9.34 4.40
CA VAL A 266 -4.06 9.01 4.56
C VAL A 266 -3.38 9.82 5.65
N ARG A 267 -3.61 11.14 5.69
CA ARG A 267 -3.00 12.05 6.68
C ARG A 267 -3.35 11.66 8.11
N GLN A 268 -4.63 11.38 8.36
CA GLN A 268 -5.12 11.01 9.68
C GLN A 268 -4.59 9.64 10.11
N LEU A 269 -4.55 8.66 9.20
CA LEU A 269 -4.06 7.31 9.48
C LEU A 269 -2.57 7.31 9.84
N VAL A 270 -1.73 7.91 9.02
CA VAL A 270 -0.27 7.93 9.24
C VAL A 270 0.09 8.76 10.47
N ALA A 271 -0.55 9.92 10.68
CA ALA A 271 -0.36 10.71 11.89
C ALA A 271 -0.75 9.90 13.15
N TYR A 272 -1.89 9.19 13.12
CA TYR A 272 -2.32 8.34 14.22
C TYR A 272 -1.32 7.22 14.53
N LEU A 273 -0.85 6.50 13.50
CA LEU A 273 0.13 5.42 13.67
C LEU A 273 1.46 5.95 14.20
N SER A 274 1.94 7.08 13.67
CA SER A 274 3.19 7.71 14.11
C SER A 274 3.14 8.18 15.57
N ALA A 275 1.97 8.53 16.10
CA ALA A 275 1.80 8.86 17.51
C ALA A 275 1.92 7.65 18.44
N VAL A 276 1.69 6.43 17.92
CA VAL A 276 1.77 5.18 18.70
C VAL A 276 3.18 4.58 18.64
N CYS A 277 3.79 4.50 17.45
CA CYS A 277 5.10 3.90 17.24
C CYS A 277 5.89 4.64 16.16
N THR A 278 7.22 4.49 16.20
CA THR A 278 8.08 4.99 15.13
C THR A 278 7.78 4.22 13.84
N LEU A 279 7.57 4.97 12.75
CA LEU A 279 7.47 4.43 11.40
C LEU A 279 8.85 4.50 10.74
N GLU A 280 9.18 3.49 9.95
CA GLU A 280 10.47 3.36 9.25
C GLU A 280 10.26 3.35 7.74
N PRO A 281 11.27 3.73 6.92
CA PRO A 281 11.20 3.59 5.47
C PRO A 281 10.82 2.18 5.06
N GLY A 282 9.86 2.07 4.14
CA GLY A 282 9.33 0.78 3.68
C GLY A 282 8.23 0.17 4.55
N ASP A 283 7.87 0.75 5.71
CA ASP A 283 6.67 0.33 6.43
C ASP A 283 5.43 0.53 5.56
N LEU A 284 4.48 -0.40 5.62
CA LEU A 284 3.26 -0.40 4.81
C LEU A 284 2.01 -0.11 5.64
N VAL A 285 1.08 0.65 5.06
CA VAL A 285 -0.25 0.87 5.62
C VAL A 285 -1.30 0.55 4.56
N PHE A 286 -1.97 -0.59 4.71
CA PHE A 286 -3.18 -0.94 4.00
C PHE A 286 -4.31 -0.08 4.57
N THR A 287 -4.95 0.74 3.74
CA THR A 287 -5.79 1.86 4.22
C THR A 287 -7.26 1.50 4.41
N GLY A 288 -7.61 0.24 4.22
CA GLY A 288 -8.98 -0.25 4.25
C GLY A 288 -9.60 -0.35 2.86
N THR A 289 -10.61 -1.21 2.77
CA THR A 289 -11.30 -1.57 1.53
C THR A 289 -12.69 -0.96 1.45
N PRO A 290 -13.21 -0.63 0.25
CA PRO A 290 -14.60 -0.24 0.05
C PRO A 290 -15.57 -1.43 0.14
N ALA A 291 -16.88 -1.16 0.10
CA ALA A 291 -17.93 -2.17 -0.02
C ALA A 291 -17.75 -3.04 -1.28
N GLY A 292 -18.36 -4.21 -1.26
CA GLY A 292 -18.33 -5.20 -2.35
C GLY A 292 -17.51 -6.44 -1.99
N VAL A 293 -17.14 -6.62 -0.72
CA VAL A 293 -16.41 -7.83 -0.27
C VAL A 293 -17.26 -9.08 -0.44
N GLY A 294 -16.62 -10.20 -0.79
CA GLY A 294 -17.31 -11.44 -1.10
C GLY A 294 -18.06 -12.03 0.09
N TYR A 295 -17.52 -11.88 1.29
CA TYR A 295 -18.14 -12.38 2.52
C TYR A 295 -19.53 -11.79 2.78
N ALA A 296 -19.72 -10.50 2.57
CA ALA A 296 -21.00 -9.84 2.78
C ALA A 296 -22.08 -10.29 1.77
N GLN A 297 -21.66 -10.78 0.62
CA GLN A 297 -22.52 -11.19 -0.50
C GLN A 297 -22.59 -12.72 -0.69
N ASP A 298 -22.00 -13.50 0.22
CA ASP A 298 -21.83 -14.97 0.10
C ASP A 298 -21.13 -15.40 -1.22
N ARG A 299 -20.13 -14.61 -1.63
CA ARG A 299 -19.40 -14.73 -2.90
C ARG A 299 -17.88 -14.69 -2.68
N CYS A 300 -17.40 -15.44 -1.67
CA CYS A 300 -15.97 -15.60 -1.38
C CYS A 300 -15.24 -16.26 -2.56
N LEU A 301 -13.91 -16.12 -2.57
CA LEU A 301 -13.04 -16.63 -3.61
C LEU A 301 -13.06 -18.16 -3.69
N ARG A 302 -12.87 -18.65 -4.90
CA ARG A 302 -12.76 -20.09 -5.22
C ARG A 302 -11.55 -20.35 -6.08
N ARG A 303 -10.98 -21.54 -5.97
CA ARG A 303 -9.89 -21.97 -6.85
C ARG A 303 -10.29 -21.87 -8.32
N GLY A 304 -9.35 -21.42 -9.15
CA GLY A 304 -9.54 -21.21 -10.58
C GLY A 304 -10.08 -19.83 -10.95
N GLN A 305 -10.45 -18.99 -9.99
CA GLN A 305 -10.85 -17.63 -10.26
C GLN A 305 -9.64 -16.69 -10.44
N ARG A 306 -9.87 -15.56 -11.10
CA ARG A 306 -8.89 -14.51 -11.37
C ARG A 306 -9.33 -13.22 -10.70
N ILE A 307 -8.46 -12.64 -9.89
CA ILE A 307 -8.65 -11.35 -9.24
C ILE A 307 -7.90 -10.29 -10.07
N GLU A 308 -8.56 -9.21 -10.42
CA GLU A 308 -7.97 -8.03 -11.04
C GLU A 308 -8.17 -6.83 -10.13
N SER A 309 -7.09 -6.17 -9.73
CA SER A 309 -7.11 -5.02 -8.82
C SER A 309 -6.47 -3.83 -9.49
N HIS A 310 -7.06 -2.65 -9.37
CA HIS A 310 -6.48 -1.46 -9.97
C HIS A 310 -6.71 -0.21 -9.10
N ILE A 311 -5.77 0.73 -9.21
CA ILE A 311 -5.91 2.10 -8.71
C ILE A 311 -5.40 3.04 -9.78
N ASP A 312 -6.22 4.01 -10.18
CA ASP A 312 -5.90 4.95 -11.23
C ASP A 312 -4.61 5.73 -10.93
N GLY A 313 -3.72 5.80 -11.92
CA GLY A 313 -2.43 6.47 -11.81
C GLY A 313 -1.36 5.70 -11.00
N VAL A 314 -1.76 4.63 -10.30
CA VAL A 314 -0.86 3.80 -9.48
C VAL A 314 -0.47 2.52 -10.19
N GLY A 315 -1.45 1.70 -10.56
CA GLY A 315 -1.15 0.43 -11.24
C GLY A 315 -2.30 -0.56 -11.20
N HIS A 316 -2.02 -1.76 -11.71
CA HIS A 316 -2.94 -2.89 -11.65
C HIS A 316 -2.21 -4.17 -11.29
N MET A 317 -2.94 -5.14 -10.75
CA MET A 317 -2.46 -6.47 -10.39
C MET A 317 -3.43 -7.52 -10.93
N VAL A 318 -2.90 -8.71 -11.19
CA VAL A 318 -3.68 -9.87 -11.66
C VAL A 318 -3.20 -11.11 -10.93
N ASN A 319 -4.04 -11.65 -10.05
CA ASN A 319 -3.69 -12.79 -9.22
C ASN A 319 -4.66 -13.95 -9.49
N ASN A 320 -4.14 -15.16 -9.75
CA ASN A 320 -4.99 -16.35 -9.90
C ASN A 320 -5.20 -17.01 -8.54
N CYS A 321 -6.39 -17.52 -8.33
CA CYS A 321 -6.76 -18.29 -7.14
C CYS A 321 -6.44 -19.78 -7.33
N ILE A 322 -5.55 -20.35 -6.52
CA ILE A 322 -5.13 -21.78 -6.60
C ILE A 322 -5.54 -22.59 -5.38
#